data_23d67078bf3601ab3d7a88debafd913f
#
_entry.id   23d67078bf3601ab3d7a88debafd913f
#
_cell.length_a   1.000
_cell.length_b   1.000
_cell.length_c   1.000
_cell.angle_alpha   90.00
_cell.angle_beta   90.00
_cell.angle_gamma   90.00
#
_symmetry.space_group_name_H-M   'P 1'
#
loop_
_entity.id
_entity.type
_entity.pdbx_description
1 polymer ?
#
loop_
_entity_poly.entity_id
_entity_poly.type
_entity_poly.pdbx_seq_one_letter_code
_entity_poly.pdbx_strand_id
1 'polypeptide(L)'
;VCLTDRTTGMPKSSLGPVIDNVLSGSHREVMAVRGIVPPGTLRRVLVAIPQKAEYEVGFYKWLEHVCRIGEQLDCHLDFYAHKETLPYICGYMQNKHSSLRSQYTEMNSWKEWTRLQEQTGKDTMIIVVTARPGFISYKPEFDNLPYIIYKKFAHTSVMLLYPDQWGDPQESVYVFTPNGSAVTRRPRTLKSWFKQILTS
;
A
#
# COMPACT_ATOMS: atom_id res chain seq x y z
N VAL A 1 12.71 -4.05 -4.38
CA VAL A 1 13.81 -3.20 -4.91
C VAL A 1 14.34 -2.32 -3.80
N CYS A 2 15.67 -2.13 -3.73
CA CYS A 2 16.29 -1.31 -2.68
C CYS A 2 16.27 0.18 -3.08
N LEU A 3 15.80 1.04 -2.16
CA LEU A 3 15.91 2.49 -2.29
C LEU A 3 17.35 2.91 -2.04
N THR A 4 17.94 3.62 -2.98
CA THR A 4 19.28 4.21 -2.85
C THR A 4 19.20 5.66 -2.36
N ASP A 5 20.31 6.19 -1.85
CA ASP A 5 20.36 7.59 -1.47
C ASP A 5 20.23 8.52 -2.68
N ARG A 6 19.61 9.68 -2.46
CA ARG A 6 19.42 10.68 -3.52
C ARG A 6 20.73 11.37 -3.85
N THR A 7 21.03 11.46 -5.14
CA THR A 7 22.14 12.27 -5.65
C THR A 7 21.70 13.72 -5.89
N THR A 8 22.65 14.66 -5.84
CA THR A 8 22.39 16.08 -6.14
C THR A 8 21.86 16.21 -7.57
N GLY A 9 20.80 17.02 -7.74
CA GLY A 9 20.17 17.25 -9.05
C GLY A 9 19.07 16.24 -9.46
N MET A 10 18.83 15.20 -8.66
CA MET A 10 17.75 14.24 -8.94
C MET A 10 16.36 14.91 -8.84
N PRO A 11 15.43 14.68 -9.79
CA PRO A 11 14.05 15.16 -9.72
C PRO A 11 13.35 14.75 -8.42
N LYS A 12 12.43 15.58 -7.91
CA LYS A 12 11.71 15.29 -6.65
C LYS A 12 10.90 14.01 -6.71
N SER A 13 10.42 13.65 -7.90
CA SER A 13 9.62 12.44 -8.16
C SER A 13 10.44 11.18 -8.37
N SER A 14 11.77 11.29 -8.54
CA SER A 14 12.63 10.14 -8.82
C SER A 14 13.05 9.38 -7.56
N LEU A 15 12.95 8.07 -7.63
CA LEU A 15 13.48 7.10 -6.65
C LEU A 15 14.85 6.55 -7.06
N GLY A 16 15.39 7.05 -8.15
CA GLY A 16 16.61 6.57 -8.78
C GLY A 16 16.33 5.72 -10.02
N PRO A 17 17.30 5.66 -10.96
CA PRO A 17 17.07 5.12 -12.31
C PRO A 17 16.61 3.65 -12.31
N VAL A 18 17.07 2.85 -11.36
CA VAL A 18 16.68 1.43 -11.28
C VAL A 18 15.20 1.29 -10.93
N ILE A 19 14.74 2.01 -9.88
CA ILE A 19 13.34 1.90 -9.44
C ILE A 19 12.42 2.58 -10.45
N ASP A 20 12.81 3.73 -10.99
CA ASP A 20 12.01 4.46 -11.98
C ASP A 20 11.80 3.59 -13.24
N ASN A 21 12.82 2.85 -13.70
CA ASN A 21 12.69 1.89 -14.79
C ASN A 21 11.79 0.70 -14.45
N VAL A 22 11.89 0.16 -13.23
CA VAL A 22 11.01 -0.93 -12.79
C VAL A 22 9.56 -0.45 -12.74
N LEU A 23 9.30 0.74 -12.21
CA LEU A 23 7.95 1.29 -12.10
C LEU A 23 7.33 1.63 -13.46
N SER A 24 8.13 2.12 -14.42
CA SER A 24 7.66 2.42 -15.77
C SER A 24 7.47 1.17 -16.63
N GLY A 25 8.26 0.14 -16.39
CA GLY A 25 8.23 -1.12 -17.18
C GLY A 25 7.37 -2.23 -16.58
N SER A 26 6.83 -2.06 -15.35
CA SER A 26 6.06 -3.09 -14.67
C SER A 26 4.73 -2.56 -14.17
N HIS A 27 3.66 -3.31 -14.44
CA HIS A 27 2.33 -3.05 -13.89
C HIS A 27 2.04 -3.88 -12.63
N ARG A 28 2.95 -4.77 -12.26
CA ARG A 28 2.85 -5.62 -11.08
C ARG A 28 3.08 -4.83 -9.79
N GLU A 29 2.78 -5.47 -8.67
CA GLU A 29 3.12 -4.92 -7.36
C GLU A 29 4.63 -4.73 -7.22
N VAL A 30 5.04 -3.56 -6.77
CA VAL A 30 6.44 -3.22 -6.52
C VAL A 30 6.61 -2.70 -5.11
N MET A 31 7.52 -3.30 -4.37
CA MET A 31 7.94 -2.84 -3.05
C MET A 31 9.37 -2.28 -3.14
N ALA A 32 9.50 -0.97 -2.93
CA ALA A 32 10.79 -0.30 -2.87
C ALA A 32 11.15 -0.03 -1.41
N VAL A 33 12.24 -0.64 -0.93
CA VAL A 33 12.57 -0.69 0.50
C VAL A 33 13.92 -0.03 0.78
N ARG A 34 13.96 0.80 1.82
CA ARG A 34 15.18 1.27 2.47
C ARG A 34 15.16 0.82 3.92
N GLY A 35 15.97 -0.19 4.25
CA GLY A 35 16.17 -0.65 5.63
C GLY A 35 17.31 0.12 6.29
N ILE A 36 17.02 0.74 7.43
CA ILE A 36 18.03 1.41 8.26
C ILE A 36 18.53 0.47 9.36
N VAL A 37 17.68 -0.45 9.80
CA VAL A 37 18.00 -1.44 10.83
C VAL A 37 17.72 -2.85 10.27
N PRO A 38 18.34 -3.89 10.87
CA PRO A 38 18.03 -5.28 10.52
C PRO A 38 16.53 -5.58 10.70
N PRO A 39 15.88 -6.29 9.77
CA PRO A 39 14.44 -6.57 9.83
C PRO A 39 13.99 -7.23 11.14
N GLY A 40 14.80 -8.13 11.71
CA GLY A 40 14.50 -8.81 12.99
C GLY A 40 14.48 -7.92 14.22
N THR A 41 14.91 -6.66 14.11
CA THR A 41 14.85 -5.66 15.21
C THR A 41 13.55 -4.84 15.16
N LEU A 42 12.81 -4.91 14.07
CA LEU A 42 11.54 -4.22 13.93
C LEU A 42 10.49 -4.81 14.88
N ARG A 43 9.69 -3.95 15.48
CA ARG A 43 8.59 -4.31 16.39
C ARG A 43 7.28 -3.67 15.99
N ARG A 44 7.34 -2.63 15.18
CA ARG A 44 6.17 -1.85 14.78
C ARG A 44 6.24 -1.45 13.32
N VAL A 45 5.13 -1.57 12.62
CA VAL A 45 5.00 -1.16 11.22
C VAL A 45 3.80 -0.20 11.10
N LEU A 46 4.07 1.03 10.70
CA LEU A 46 3.06 2.05 10.42
C LEU A 46 2.70 1.97 8.94
N VAL A 47 1.44 1.79 8.62
CA VAL A 47 0.96 1.64 7.24
C VAL A 47 0.08 2.82 6.86
N ALA A 48 0.60 3.74 6.04
CA ALA A 48 -0.14 4.88 5.52
C ALA A 48 -0.83 4.49 4.21
N ILE A 49 -2.16 4.60 4.17
CA ILE A 49 -2.99 4.13 3.07
C ILE A 49 -3.78 5.29 2.48
N PRO A 50 -3.71 5.54 1.16
CA PRO A 50 -4.47 6.60 0.52
C PRO A 50 -5.97 6.30 0.53
N GLN A 51 -6.77 7.36 0.50
CA GLN A 51 -8.21 7.27 0.32
C GLN A 51 -8.55 6.58 -1.00
N LYS A 52 -9.60 5.75 -1.01
CA LYS A 52 -10.09 4.98 -2.16
C LYS A 52 -9.18 3.81 -2.57
N ALA A 53 -8.18 3.44 -1.75
CA ALA A 53 -7.34 2.28 -2.01
C ALA A 53 -8.15 0.97 -2.07
N GLU A 54 -9.27 0.89 -1.35
CA GLU A 54 -10.18 -0.26 -1.31
C GLU A 54 -10.86 -0.55 -2.66
N TYR A 55 -10.87 0.40 -3.58
CA TYR A 55 -11.41 0.23 -4.93
C TYR A 55 -10.38 -0.25 -5.95
N GLU A 56 -9.09 -0.31 -5.58
CA GLU A 56 -8.04 -0.83 -6.45
C GLU A 56 -8.06 -2.35 -6.53
N VAL A 57 -7.80 -2.90 -7.70
CA VAL A 57 -7.83 -4.35 -7.95
C VAL A 57 -6.88 -5.11 -7.02
N GLY A 58 -5.69 -4.56 -6.78
CA GLY A 58 -4.66 -5.19 -5.95
C GLY A 58 -4.81 -4.94 -4.44
N PHE A 59 -5.92 -4.34 -3.96
CA PHE A 59 -6.08 -3.96 -2.56
C PHE A 59 -5.82 -5.11 -1.58
N TYR A 60 -6.55 -6.20 -1.71
CA TYR A 60 -6.39 -7.35 -0.80
C TYR A 60 -5.08 -8.10 -1.00
N LYS A 61 -4.49 -8.02 -2.19
CA LYS A 61 -3.21 -8.67 -2.49
C LYS A 61 -2.06 -8.01 -1.71
N TRP A 62 -1.92 -6.69 -1.82
CA TRP A 62 -0.88 -6.01 -1.06
C TRP A 62 -1.16 -6.01 0.44
N LEU A 63 -2.44 -5.98 0.87
CA LEU A 63 -2.81 -6.06 2.28
C LEU A 63 -2.37 -7.42 2.87
N GLU A 64 -2.57 -8.52 2.14
CA GLU A 64 -2.05 -9.84 2.50
C GLU A 64 -0.53 -9.82 2.66
N HIS A 65 0.20 -9.19 1.74
CA HIS A 65 1.66 -9.11 1.84
C HIS A 65 2.11 -8.30 3.07
N VAL A 66 1.43 -7.20 3.40
CA VAL A 66 1.69 -6.41 4.61
C VAL A 66 1.43 -7.24 5.87
N CYS A 67 0.32 -8.00 5.91
CA CYS A 67 0.02 -8.90 7.02
C CYS A 67 1.09 -9.97 7.21
N ARG A 68 1.55 -10.60 6.13
CA ARG A 68 2.63 -11.59 6.18
C ARG A 68 3.96 -11.01 6.68
N ILE A 69 4.27 -9.76 6.30
CA ILE A 69 5.43 -9.05 6.87
C ILE A 69 5.28 -8.90 8.38
N GLY A 70 4.09 -8.49 8.85
CA GLY A 70 3.80 -8.38 10.28
C GLY A 70 3.94 -9.70 11.02
N GLU A 71 3.43 -10.79 10.46
CA GLU A 71 3.53 -12.14 11.02
C GLU A 71 4.99 -12.64 11.07
N GLN A 72 5.71 -12.52 9.96
CA GLN A 72 7.09 -13.01 9.85
C GLN A 72 8.08 -12.26 10.76
N LEU A 73 7.82 -10.98 11.00
CA LEU A 73 8.67 -10.13 11.84
C LEU A 73 8.15 -10.02 13.29
N ASP A 74 7.01 -10.65 13.60
CA ASP A 74 6.29 -10.48 14.88
C ASP A 74 6.08 -9.01 15.25
N CYS A 75 5.65 -8.20 14.27
CA CYS A 75 5.45 -6.77 14.42
C CYS A 75 3.98 -6.43 14.72
N HIS A 76 3.78 -5.33 15.44
CA HIS A 76 2.48 -4.67 15.53
C HIS A 76 2.21 -3.85 14.27
N LEU A 77 1.03 -3.99 13.66
CA LEU A 77 0.63 -3.22 12.48
C LEU A 77 -0.31 -2.08 12.87
N ASP A 78 0.08 -0.84 12.57
CA ASP A 78 -0.77 0.33 12.76
C ASP A 78 -1.22 0.87 11.40
N PHE A 79 -2.49 0.71 11.09
CA PHE A 79 -3.09 1.17 9.85
C PHE A 79 -3.63 2.59 9.98
N TYR A 80 -3.16 3.47 9.12
CA TYR A 80 -3.60 4.86 8.99
C TYR A 80 -4.29 5.03 7.65
N ALA A 81 -5.60 5.21 7.67
CA ALA A 81 -6.41 5.31 6.45
C ALA A 81 -7.63 6.21 6.66
N HIS A 82 -8.28 6.58 5.56
CA HIS A 82 -9.54 7.30 5.63
C HIS A 82 -10.65 6.43 6.26
N LYS A 83 -11.61 7.06 6.93
CA LYS A 83 -12.72 6.40 7.62
C LYS A 83 -13.51 5.42 6.74
N GLU A 84 -13.58 5.66 5.43
CA GLU A 84 -14.27 4.78 4.46
C GLU A 84 -13.44 3.54 4.11
N THR A 85 -12.10 3.63 4.15
CA THR A 85 -11.17 2.55 3.84
C THR A 85 -10.96 1.60 5.03
N LEU A 86 -10.95 2.14 6.26
CA LEU A 86 -10.68 1.37 7.49
C LEU A 86 -11.58 0.14 7.67
N PRO A 87 -12.91 0.18 7.43
CA PRO A 87 -13.78 -0.98 7.59
C PRO A 87 -13.37 -2.18 6.73
N TYR A 88 -12.85 -1.94 5.51
CA TYR A 88 -12.38 -3.01 4.60
C TYR A 88 -11.11 -3.67 5.14
N ILE A 89 -10.18 -2.88 5.69
CA ILE A 89 -8.96 -3.38 6.32
C ILE A 89 -9.32 -4.19 7.57
N CYS A 90 -10.12 -3.63 8.45
CA CYS A 90 -10.56 -4.26 9.69
C CYS A 90 -11.29 -5.59 9.43
N GLY A 91 -12.23 -5.61 8.48
CA GLY A 91 -12.94 -6.81 8.08
C GLY A 91 -12.01 -7.90 7.53
N TYR A 92 -11.03 -7.51 6.72
CA TYR A 92 -10.01 -8.45 6.21
C TYR A 92 -9.16 -9.03 7.34
N MET A 93 -8.65 -8.17 8.23
CA MET A 93 -7.82 -8.58 9.37
C MET A 93 -8.57 -9.54 10.30
N GLN A 94 -9.80 -9.24 10.64
CA GLN A 94 -10.62 -10.10 11.51
C GLN A 94 -10.87 -11.48 10.90
N ASN A 95 -11.04 -11.57 9.58
CA ASN A 95 -11.34 -12.83 8.90
C ASN A 95 -10.11 -13.68 8.60
N LYS A 96 -8.95 -13.07 8.32
CA LYS A 96 -7.76 -13.77 7.82
C LYS A 96 -6.58 -13.77 8.79
N HIS A 97 -6.44 -12.72 9.58
CA HIS A 97 -5.27 -12.46 10.42
C HIS A 97 -5.65 -12.02 11.83
N SER A 98 -6.66 -12.67 12.42
CA SER A 98 -7.23 -12.28 13.73
C SER A 98 -6.23 -12.37 14.90
N SER A 99 -5.16 -13.15 14.75
CA SER A 99 -4.07 -13.26 15.73
C SER A 99 -3.02 -12.15 15.62
N LEU A 100 -2.98 -11.42 14.51
CA LEU A 100 -2.00 -10.37 14.28
C LEU A 100 -2.40 -9.10 15.04
N ARG A 101 -1.48 -8.61 15.87
CA ARG A 101 -1.71 -7.38 16.63
C ARG A 101 -1.81 -6.18 15.70
N SER A 102 -2.96 -5.51 15.71
CA SER A 102 -3.21 -4.38 14.82
C SER A 102 -4.00 -3.26 15.48
N GLN A 103 -3.73 -2.02 15.04
CA GLN A 103 -4.46 -0.82 15.43
C GLN A 103 -4.90 -0.05 14.18
N TYR A 104 -6.00 0.67 14.30
CA TYR A 104 -6.61 1.40 13.19
C TYR A 104 -6.80 2.85 13.60
N THR A 105 -6.24 3.76 12.82
CA THR A 105 -6.31 5.20 13.08
C THR A 105 -6.84 5.92 11.86
N GLU A 106 -7.83 6.77 12.07
CA GLU A 106 -8.39 7.59 11.00
C GLU A 106 -7.42 8.68 10.60
N MET A 107 -7.24 8.83 9.28
CA MET A 107 -6.46 9.86 8.64
C MET A 107 -7.34 10.63 7.66
N ASN A 108 -7.75 11.85 8.02
CA ASN A 108 -8.70 12.65 7.24
C ASN A 108 -8.09 13.24 5.97
N SER A 109 -6.80 13.48 5.97
CA SER A 109 -6.06 14.04 4.84
C SER A 109 -4.77 13.28 4.61
N TRP A 110 -4.47 13.03 3.33
CA TRP A 110 -3.20 12.40 2.96
C TRP A 110 -1.97 13.14 3.50
N LYS A 111 -2.05 14.45 3.66
CA LYS A 111 -0.93 15.25 4.20
C LYS A 111 -0.53 14.86 5.62
N GLU A 112 -1.44 14.25 6.39
CA GLU A 112 -1.21 13.82 7.77
C GLU A 112 -0.21 12.67 7.88
N TRP A 113 -0.03 11.85 6.84
CA TRP A 113 0.91 10.73 6.88
C TRP A 113 2.35 11.18 7.22
N THR A 114 2.72 12.41 6.87
CA THR A 114 4.06 12.93 7.18
C THR A 114 4.29 13.17 8.68
N ARG A 115 3.21 13.26 9.47
CA ARG A 115 3.29 13.36 10.94
C ARG A 115 3.63 12.04 11.60
N LEU A 116 3.48 10.92 10.87
CA LEU A 116 3.88 9.61 11.35
C LEU A 116 5.38 9.54 11.68
N GLN A 117 6.18 10.46 11.13
CA GLN A 117 7.58 10.61 11.51
C GLN A 117 7.76 10.78 13.03
N GLU A 118 6.86 11.51 13.69
CA GLU A 118 6.92 11.77 15.13
C GLU A 118 6.67 10.49 15.96
N GLN A 119 6.08 9.47 15.35
CA GLN A 119 5.79 8.18 15.96
C GLN A 119 6.82 7.10 15.61
N THR A 120 7.82 7.41 14.77
CA THR A 120 8.85 6.45 14.36
C THR A 120 9.98 6.38 15.37
N GLY A 121 10.28 5.16 15.84
CA GLY A 121 11.43 4.82 16.65
C GLY A 121 12.47 4.02 15.85
N LYS A 122 13.53 3.57 16.54
CA LYS A 122 14.58 2.73 15.93
C LYS A 122 14.08 1.35 15.50
N ASP A 123 13.00 0.87 16.11
CA ASP A 123 12.35 -0.42 15.86
C ASP A 123 11.11 -0.31 14.98
N THR A 124 10.92 0.83 14.33
CA THR A 124 9.73 1.14 13.55
C THR A 124 10.06 1.21 12.06
N MET A 125 9.21 0.59 11.23
CA MET A 125 9.19 0.78 9.78
C MET A 125 7.90 1.50 9.37
N ILE A 126 7.98 2.35 8.36
CA ILE A 126 6.81 2.91 7.72
C ILE A 126 6.61 2.31 6.33
N ILE A 127 5.40 1.85 6.05
CA ILE A 127 4.94 1.44 4.72
C ILE A 127 4.03 2.54 4.19
N VAL A 128 4.36 3.09 3.04
CA VAL A 128 3.54 4.08 2.35
C VAL A 128 2.95 3.42 1.12
N VAL A 129 1.64 3.16 1.17
CA VAL A 129 0.90 2.64 0.02
C VAL A 129 0.66 3.79 -0.95
N THR A 130 0.99 3.56 -2.21
CA THR A 130 0.88 4.56 -3.28
C THR A 130 -0.10 4.10 -4.35
N ALA A 131 -0.23 4.88 -5.41
CA ALA A 131 -0.91 4.49 -6.63
C ALA A 131 -0.19 5.10 -7.84
N ARG A 132 -0.30 4.43 -8.99
CA ARG A 132 0.20 4.97 -10.25
C ARG A 132 -0.76 6.03 -10.80
N PRO A 133 -0.27 7.01 -11.60
CA PRO A 133 -1.14 7.97 -12.28
C PRO A 133 -2.25 7.28 -13.10
N GLY A 134 -3.45 7.84 -13.05
CA GLY A 134 -4.63 7.29 -13.76
C GLY A 134 -5.48 6.33 -12.93
N PHE A 135 -5.07 5.96 -11.73
CA PHE A 135 -5.82 5.09 -10.83
C PHE A 135 -6.59 5.89 -9.77
N ILE A 136 -7.67 5.30 -9.22
CA ILE A 136 -8.64 6.02 -8.38
C ILE A 136 -8.06 6.51 -7.05
N SER A 137 -7.09 5.80 -6.50
CA SER A 137 -6.41 6.16 -5.26
C SER A 137 -5.20 7.09 -5.47
N TYR A 138 -4.85 7.40 -6.73
CA TYR A 138 -3.73 8.29 -7.03
C TYR A 138 -3.95 9.70 -6.49
N LYS A 139 -2.87 10.28 -6.00
CA LYS A 139 -2.81 11.67 -5.53
C LYS A 139 -1.58 12.36 -6.11
N PRO A 140 -1.69 13.63 -6.59
CA PRO A 140 -0.54 14.37 -7.12
C PRO A 140 0.61 14.51 -6.12
N GLU A 141 0.33 14.46 -4.82
CA GLU A 141 1.32 14.47 -3.77
C GLU A 141 2.28 13.28 -3.82
N PHE A 142 1.89 12.17 -4.48
CA PHE A 142 2.76 11.00 -4.65
C PHE A 142 4.01 11.31 -5.47
N ASP A 143 3.97 12.27 -6.37
CA ASP A 143 5.13 12.69 -7.16
C ASP A 143 6.25 13.28 -6.28
N ASN A 144 5.90 13.77 -5.09
CA ASN A 144 6.87 14.29 -4.14
C ASN A 144 7.27 13.30 -3.04
N LEU A 145 6.71 12.09 -3.01
CA LEU A 145 7.02 11.09 -1.99
C LEU A 145 8.52 10.80 -1.86
N PRO A 146 9.27 10.58 -2.97
CA PRO A 146 10.69 10.32 -2.88
C PRO A 146 11.44 11.43 -2.12
N TYR A 147 11.16 12.68 -2.45
CA TYR A 147 11.76 13.84 -1.78
C TYR A 147 11.38 13.92 -0.30
N ILE A 148 10.11 13.71 0.03
CA ILE A 148 9.60 13.76 1.41
C ILE A 148 10.26 12.67 2.26
N ILE A 149 10.38 11.44 1.73
CA ILE A 149 11.01 10.31 2.42
C ILE A 149 12.46 10.61 2.75
N TYR A 150 13.23 11.10 1.79
CA TYR A 150 14.63 11.45 2.04
C TYR A 150 14.79 12.60 3.04
N LYS A 151 13.88 13.57 3.02
CA LYS A 151 13.96 14.76 3.88
C LYS A 151 13.45 14.47 5.30
N LYS A 152 12.31 13.78 5.45
CA LYS A 152 11.64 13.63 6.74
C LYS A 152 11.91 12.30 7.42
N PHE A 153 12.15 11.23 6.65
CA PHE A 153 12.32 9.88 7.17
C PHE A 153 13.75 9.34 7.00
N ALA A 154 14.76 10.24 7.01
CA ALA A 154 16.15 9.88 6.76
C ALA A 154 16.67 8.75 7.66
N HIS A 155 16.20 8.68 8.91
CA HIS A 155 16.63 7.71 9.93
C HIS A 155 15.58 6.63 10.22
N THR A 156 14.59 6.46 9.33
CA THR A 156 13.52 5.48 9.48
C THR A 156 13.57 4.46 8.35
N SER A 157 13.37 3.19 8.66
CA SER A 157 13.14 2.18 7.63
C SER A 157 11.84 2.47 6.90
N VAL A 158 11.89 2.53 5.57
CA VAL A 158 10.74 2.91 4.73
C VAL A 158 10.54 1.90 3.63
N MET A 159 9.28 1.56 3.38
CA MET A 159 8.83 0.81 2.22
C MET A 159 7.81 1.65 1.44
N LEU A 160 8.05 1.87 0.16
CA LEU A 160 7.04 2.34 -0.78
C LEU A 160 6.40 1.15 -1.46
N LEU A 161 5.10 1.02 -1.33
CA LEU A 161 4.33 -0.05 -1.91
C LEU A 161 3.48 0.50 -3.06
N TYR A 162 3.79 0.06 -4.28
CA TYR A 162 3.03 0.32 -5.49
C TYR A 162 2.17 -0.90 -5.78
N PRO A 163 0.84 -0.82 -5.60
CA PRO A 163 -0.06 -1.95 -5.82
C PRO A 163 -0.03 -2.49 -7.25
N ASP A 164 -0.42 -3.75 -7.42
CA ASP A 164 -0.84 -4.27 -8.71
C ASP A 164 -2.22 -3.67 -9.03
N GLN A 165 -2.27 -2.72 -9.96
CA GLN A 165 -3.49 -1.98 -10.27
C GLN A 165 -4.16 -2.45 -11.56
N TRP A 166 -3.48 -3.31 -12.33
CA TRP A 166 -4.03 -3.85 -13.59
C TRP A 166 -4.78 -5.17 -13.37
N GLY A 167 -4.39 -5.93 -12.33
CA GLY A 167 -4.95 -7.24 -12.01
C GLY A 167 -4.64 -8.32 -13.05
N ASP A 168 -4.85 -9.57 -12.63
CA ASP A 168 -4.97 -10.68 -13.57
C ASP A 168 -6.46 -10.91 -13.81
N PRO A 169 -6.95 -10.93 -15.07
CA PRO A 169 -8.35 -11.22 -15.37
C PRO A 169 -8.82 -12.59 -14.85
N GLN A 170 -7.88 -13.48 -14.49
CA GLN A 170 -8.16 -14.81 -13.94
C GLN A 170 -8.10 -14.89 -12.40
N GLU A 171 -7.54 -13.89 -11.72
CA GLU A 171 -7.56 -13.85 -10.25
C GLU A 171 -8.98 -13.56 -9.75
N SER A 172 -9.51 -14.47 -8.96
CA SER A 172 -10.76 -14.24 -8.21
C SER A 172 -10.53 -13.14 -7.19
N VAL A 173 -11.14 -11.98 -7.41
CA VAL A 173 -11.09 -10.88 -6.44
C VAL A 173 -12.04 -11.22 -5.29
N TYR A 174 -11.48 -11.55 -4.13
CA TYR A 174 -12.26 -11.62 -2.89
C TYR A 174 -12.54 -10.19 -2.44
N VAL A 175 -13.79 -9.77 -2.52
CA VAL A 175 -14.23 -8.49 -1.97
C VAL A 175 -14.82 -8.77 -0.59
N PHE A 176 -14.18 -8.28 0.45
CA PHE A 176 -14.75 -8.28 1.79
C PHE A 176 -15.67 -7.07 1.91
N THR A 177 -16.92 -7.31 2.28
CA THR A 177 -17.84 -6.22 2.63
C THR A 177 -17.49 -5.70 4.02
N PRO A 178 -17.87 -4.45 4.35
CA PRO A 178 -17.66 -3.90 5.70
C PRO A 178 -18.25 -4.75 6.84
N ASN A 179 -19.18 -5.64 6.52
CA ASN A 179 -19.82 -6.58 7.47
C ASN A 179 -19.07 -7.93 7.57
N GLY A 180 -17.85 -8.03 7.03
CA GLY A 180 -16.99 -9.23 7.18
C GLY A 180 -17.37 -10.43 6.28
N SER A 181 -18.39 -10.33 5.42
CA SER A 181 -18.72 -11.41 4.49
C SER A 181 -17.81 -11.35 3.24
N ALA A 182 -17.15 -12.46 2.94
CA ALA A 182 -16.37 -12.60 1.71
C ALA A 182 -17.31 -12.83 0.52
N VAL A 183 -17.30 -11.90 -0.44
CA VAL A 183 -18.01 -12.06 -1.72
C VAL A 183 -16.98 -12.26 -2.81
N THR A 184 -16.97 -13.43 -3.44
CA THR A 184 -16.14 -13.69 -4.61
C THR A 184 -16.75 -12.99 -5.83
N ARG A 185 -16.17 -11.88 -6.25
CA ARG A 185 -16.50 -11.29 -7.55
C ARG A 185 -15.56 -11.86 -8.60
N ARG A 186 -16.10 -12.66 -9.52
CA ARG A 186 -15.37 -12.97 -10.76
C ARG A 186 -15.20 -11.68 -11.54
N PRO A 187 -13.99 -11.36 -12.04
CA PRO A 187 -13.81 -10.20 -12.92
C PRO A 187 -14.77 -10.35 -14.12
N ARG A 188 -15.60 -9.35 -14.34
CA ARG A 188 -16.44 -9.29 -15.54
C ARG A 188 -15.49 -9.06 -16.72
N THR A 189 -15.29 -10.07 -17.56
CA THR A 189 -14.61 -9.89 -18.82
C THR A 189 -15.43 -8.94 -19.70
N LEU A 190 -14.77 -8.06 -20.46
CA LEU A 190 -15.41 -7.19 -21.45
C LEU A 190 -16.42 -7.95 -22.33
N LYS A 191 -16.14 -9.23 -22.66
CA LYS A 191 -17.06 -10.11 -23.39
C LYS A 191 -18.37 -10.39 -22.66
N SER A 192 -18.39 -10.48 -21.34
CA SER A 192 -19.63 -10.70 -20.59
C SER A 192 -20.49 -9.43 -20.51
N TRP A 193 -19.87 -8.26 -20.56
CA TRP A 193 -20.53 -6.96 -20.59
C TRP A 193 -21.19 -6.71 -21.95
N PHE A 194 -20.50 -6.99 -23.05
CA PHE A 194 -21.06 -6.90 -24.41
C PHE A 194 -22.21 -7.86 -24.65
N LYS A 195 -22.16 -9.07 -24.05
CA LYS A 195 -23.27 -10.03 -24.20
C LYS A 195 -24.57 -9.58 -23.53
N GLN A 196 -24.47 -8.80 -22.44
CA GLN A 196 -25.62 -8.29 -21.70
C GLN A 196 -26.30 -7.10 -22.43
N ILE A 197 -25.53 -6.30 -23.20
CA ILE A 197 -26.06 -5.19 -23.99
C ILE A 197 -26.75 -5.67 -25.28
N LEU A 198 -26.31 -6.79 -25.85
CA LEU A 198 -26.86 -7.34 -27.10
C LEU A 198 -28.09 -8.24 -26.88
N THR A 199 -28.47 -8.51 -25.63
CA THR A 199 -29.65 -9.35 -25.28
C THR A 199 -30.73 -8.53 -24.55
N SER A 200 -30.62 -7.20 -24.49
CA SER A 200 -31.63 -6.25 -24.07
C SER A 200 -32.12 -5.48 -25.27
#